data_b9974209a6777135078e3a8e166d9424
#
_entry.id   b9974209a6777135078e3a8e166d9424
#
_cell.length_a   1.000
_cell.length_b   1.000
_cell.length_c   1.000
_cell.angle_alpha   90.00
_cell.angle_beta   90.00
_cell.angle_gamma   90.00
#
_symmetry.space_group_name_H-M   'P 1'
#
loop_
_entity.id
_entity.type
_entity.pdbx_description
1 polymer ?
#
loop_
_entity_poly.entity_id
_entity_poly.type
_entity_poly.pdbx_seq_one_letter_code
_entity_poly.pdbx_strand_id
1 'polypeptide(L)' 'MHYDYEVDATGLKCPLPILRCKKGLNEIKSDQVLKIIATDPGSKKDFDAFCRQTGHELLSLQDEDGALTFYIKKRRLS' A
#
# COMPACT_ATOMS: atom_id res chain seq x y z
N MET A 1 -11.60 -8.29 -0.65
CA MET A 1 -10.31 -9.03 -0.77
C MET A 1 -9.72 -9.24 0.62
N HIS A 2 -9.14 -10.39 0.83
CA HIS A 2 -8.51 -10.71 2.12
C HIS A 2 -7.26 -9.86 2.36
N TYR A 3 -7.06 -9.42 3.60
CA TYR A 3 -5.84 -8.72 3.99
C TYR A 3 -5.47 -9.12 5.42
N ASP A 4 -4.17 -9.00 5.71
CA ASP A 4 -3.63 -9.41 7.01
C ASP A 4 -3.37 -8.23 7.93
N TYR A 5 -3.22 -7.03 7.38
CA TYR A 5 -2.94 -5.82 8.16
C TYR A 5 -3.49 -4.62 7.41
N GLU A 6 -4.05 -3.67 8.15
CA GLU A 6 -4.64 -2.47 7.55
C GLU A 6 -3.93 -1.22 8.06
N VAL A 7 -3.64 -0.30 7.13
CA VAL A 7 -3.02 0.99 7.43
C VAL A 7 -3.93 2.11 6.95
N ASP A 8 -4.20 3.07 7.82
CA ASP A 8 -4.97 4.25 7.49
C ASP A 8 -4.01 5.41 7.23
N ALA A 9 -3.91 5.81 5.96
CA ALA A 9 -3.09 6.94 5.54
C ALA A 9 -3.94 8.08 4.98
N THR A 10 -5.22 8.11 5.35
CA THR A 10 -6.12 9.18 4.91
C THR A 10 -5.65 10.52 5.46
N GLY A 11 -5.79 11.57 4.65
CA GLY A 11 -5.38 12.91 5.04
C GLY A 11 -3.88 13.17 4.97
N LEU A 12 -3.08 12.17 4.68
CA LEU A 12 -1.63 12.32 4.56
C LEU A 12 -1.25 12.66 3.12
N LYS A 13 -0.22 13.49 2.98
CA LYS A 13 0.31 13.88 1.67
C LYS A 13 1.62 13.17 1.41
N CYS A 14 1.94 13.00 0.12
CA CYS A 14 3.20 12.42 -0.32
C CYS A 14 4.38 13.12 0.38
N PRO A 15 5.38 12.38 0.90
CA PRO A 15 5.57 10.92 0.78
C PRO A 15 5.05 10.12 1.98
N LEU A 16 4.22 10.71 2.84
CA LEU A 16 3.80 10.06 4.08
C LEU A 16 3.03 8.75 3.86
N PRO A 17 2.13 8.64 2.85
CA PRO A 17 1.46 7.35 2.62
C PRO A 17 2.44 6.21 2.34
N ILE A 18 3.49 6.48 1.57
CA ILE A 18 4.51 5.47 1.28
C ILE A 18 5.28 5.07 2.54
N LEU A 19 5.60 6.03 3.39
CA LEU A 19 6.30 5.74 4.64
C LEU A 19 5.44 4.87 5.57
N ARG A 20 4.14 5.15 5.62
CA ARG A 20 3.21 4.33 6.39
C ARG A 20 3.10 2.93 5.80
N CYS A 21 3.13 2.83 4.47
CA CYS A 21 3.11 1.55 3.78
C CYS A 21 4.34 0.71 4.13
N LYS A 22 5.52 1.33 4.10
CA LYS A 22 6.75 0.63 4.47
C LYS A 22 6.70 0.09 5.89
N LYS A 23 6.21 0.91 6.81
CA LYS A 23 6.08 0.51 8.21
C LYS A 23 5.11 -0.66 8.34
N GLY A 24 3.97 -0.59 7.65
CA GLY A 24 2.97 -1.66 7.69
C GLY A 24 3.51 -2.96 7.12
N LEU A 25 4.27 -2.88 6.03
CA LEU A 25 4.86 -4.08 5.42
C LEU A 25 5.87 -4.76 6.34
N ASN A 26 6.52 -3.99 7.23
CA ASN A 26 7.43 -4.58 8.22
C ASN A 26 6.69 -5.33 9.31
N GLU A 27 5.39 -5.10 9.46
CA GLU A 27 4.58 -5.77 10.48
C GLU A 27 4.01 -7.10 10.00
N ILE A 28 4.13 -7.41 8.70
CA ILE A 28 3.59 -8.64 8.13
C ILE A 28 4.71 -9.50 7.57
N LYS A 29 4.36 -10.76 7.31
CA LYS A 29 5.29 -11.76 6.78
C LYS A 29 5.20 -11.81 5.26
N SER A 30 6.19 -12.46 4.64
CA SER A 30 6.19 -12.68 3.19
C SER A 30 4.88 -13.31 2.73
N ASP A 31 4.40 -12.90 1.57
CA ASP A 31 3.16 -13.36 0.94
C ASP A 31 1.88 -12.91 1.66
N GLN A 32 1.99 -12.17 2.75
CA GLN A 32 0.82 -11.58 3.40
C GLN A 32 0.43 -10.28 2.71
N VAL A 33 -0.81 -9.86 2.91
CA VAL A 33 -1.40 -8.73 2.20
C VAL A 33 -1.64 -7.56 3.14
N LEU A 34 -1.19 -6.38 2.72
CA LEU A 34 -1.42 -5.11 3.40
C LEU A 34 -2.51 -4.36 2.67
N LYS A 35 -3.49 -3.86 3.42
CA LYS A 35 -4.48 -2.93 2.91
C LYS A 35 -4.11 -1.53 3.39
N ILE A 36 -3.97 -0.58 2.48
CA ILE A 36 -3.69 0.81 2.86
C ILE A 36 -4.66 1.74 2.14
N ILE A 37 -5.18 2.71 2.88
CA ILE A 37 -6.13 3.68 2.36
C ILE A 37 -5.46 5.04 2.35
N ALA A 38 -5.47 5.73 1.20
CA ALA A 38 -4.88 7.04 1.04
C ALA A 38 -5.82 7.96 0.28
N THR A 39 -5.74 9.27 0.57
CA THR A 39 -6.58 10.26 -0.10
C THR A 39 -5.79 11.22 -0.97
N ASP A 40 -4.47 11.15 -0.95
CA ASP A 40 -3.63 11.97 -1.81
C ASP A 40 -3.70 11.48 -3.26
N PRO A 41 -4.08 12.37 -4.22
CA PRO A 41 -4.21 11.96 -5.62
C PRO A 41 -2.92 11.41 -6.22
N GLY A 42 -1.75 11.80 -5.72
CA GLY A 42 -0.46 11.30 -6.18
C GLY A 42 -0.16 9.87 -5.77
N SER A 43 -0.98 9.30 -4.88
CA SER A 43 -0.72 7.98 -4.32
C SER A 43 -0.71 6.88 -5.38
N LYS A 44 -1.52 6.99 -6.43
CA LYS A 44 -1.55 5.97 -7.48
C LYS A 44 -0.17 5.76 -8.09
N LYS A 45 0.47 6.86 -8.51
CA LYS A 45 1.81 6.81 -9.10
C LYS A 45 2.85 6.37 -8.08
N ASP A 46 2.75 6.90 -6.86
CA ASP A 46 3.71 6.61 -5.82
C ASP A 46 3.70 5.14 -5.44
N PHE A 47 2.53 4.55 -5.25
CA PHE A 47 2.43 3.14 -4.89
C PHE A 47 2.79 2.22 -6.04
N ASP A 48 2.46 2.58 -7.28
CA ASP A 48 2.87 1.82 -8.43
C ASP A 48 4.39 1.78 -8.55
N ALA A 49 5.03 2.93 -8.42
CA ALA A 49 6.50 3.02 -8.47
C ALA A 49 7.14 2.28 -7.31
N PHE A 50 6.59 2.43 -6.11
CA PHE A 50 7.08 1.76 -4.92
C PHE A 50 7.07 0.23 -5.09
N CYS A 51 5.94 -0.31 -5.56
CA CYS A 51 5.81 -1.75 -5.74
C CYS A 51 6.77 -2.26 -6.82
N ARG A 52 6.93 -1.51 -7.90
CA ARG A 52 7.87 -1.90 -8.96
C ARG A 52 9.31 -1.90 -8.47
N GLN A 53 9.69 -0.90 -7.68
CA GLN A 53 11.07 -0.76 -7.21
C GLN A 53 11.42 -1.76 -6.13
N THR A 54 10.45 -2.14 -5.31
CA THR A 54 10.69 -3.02 -4.16
C THR A 54 10.38 -4.49 -4.44
N GLY A 55 9.62 -4.77 -5.49
CA GLY A 55 9.22 -6.13 -5.80
C GLY A 55 7.95 -6.59 -5.09
N HIS A 56 7.33 -5.72 -4.29
CA HIS A 56 6.02 -6.03 -3.72
C HIS A 56 4.98 -6.02 -4.84
N GLU A 57 3.91 -6.79 -4.68
CA GLU A 57 2.89 -6.91 -5.71
C GLU A 57 1.66 -6.08 -5.36
N LEU A 58 1.29 -5.18 -6.25
CA LEU A 58 0.04 -4.42 -6.11
C LEU A 58 -1.09 -5.28 -6.67
N LEU A 59 -1.89 -5.86 -5.76
CA LEU A 59 -2.95 -6.79 -6.14
C LEU A 59 -4.18 -6.07 -6.66
N SER A 60 -4.52 -4.93 -6.06
CA SER A 60 -5.76 -4.23 -6.40
C SER A 60 -5.66 -2.77 -5.99
N LEU A 61 -6.32 -1.92 -6.75
CA LEU A 61 -6.49 -0.51 -6.45
C LEU A 61 -7.96 -0.18 -6.64
N GLN A 62 -8.58 0.36 -5.61
CA GLN A 62 -9.98 0.80 -5.66
C GLN A 62 -10.04 2.29 -5.38
N ASP A 63 -10.79 3.03 -6.18
CA ASP A 63 -10.98 4.47 -6.01
C ASP A 63 -12.46 4.72 -5.72
N GLU A 64 -12.77 5.14 -4.49
CA GLU A 64 -14.12 5.43 -4.08
C GLU A 64 -14.17 6.88 -3.57
N ASP A 65 -14.65 7.78 -4.42
CA ASP A 65 -14.83 9.20 -4.09
C ASP A 65 -13.55 9.83 -3.51
N GLY A 66 -12.41 9.52 -4.12
CA GLY A 66 -11.13 10.09 -3.73
C GLY A 66 -10.39 9.31 -2.65
N ALA A 67 -11.03 8.32 -2.06
CA ALA A 67 -10.36 7.40 -1.13
C ALA A 67 -9.79 6.25 -1.94
N LEU A 68 -8.46 6.14 -1.97
CA LEU A 68 -7.77 5.11 -2.73
C LEU A 68 -7.38 3.97 -1.80
N THR A 69 -7.87 2.78 -2.10
CA THR A 69 -7.55 1.58 -1.32
C THR A 69 -6.63 0.68 -2.12
N PHE A 70 -5.46 0.39 -1.55
CA PHE A 70 -4.45 -0.45 -2.18
C PHE A 70 -4.31 -1.74 -1.41
N TYR A 71 -4.26 -2.86 -2.14
CA TYR A 71 -3.96 -4.17 -1.56
C TYR A 71 -2.60 -4.60 -2.09
N ILE A 72 -1.61 -4.70 -1.20
CA ILE A 72 -0.22 -4.95 -1.56
C ILE A 72 0.25 -6.23 -0.90
N LYS A 73 0.70 -7.18 -1.73
CA LYS A 73 1.25 -8.44 -1.23
C LYS A 73 2.74 -8.27 -1.00
N LYS A 74 3.18 -8.58 0.22
CA LYS A 74 4.60 -8.47 0.56
C LYS A 74 5.40 -9.49 -0.23
N ARG A 75 6.49 -9.02 -0.86
CA ARG A 75 7.35 -9.92 -1.63
C ARG A 75 7.92 -11.01 -0.74
N ARG A 76 8.18 -12.16 -1.36
CA ARG A 76 8.80 -13.26 -0.64
C ARG A 76 10.29 -12.96 -0.49
N LEU A 77 10.75 -13.02 0.76
CA LEU A 77 12.17 -12.88 1.05
C LEU A 77 12.81 -14.26 0.95
N SER A 78 13.73 -14.40 0.03
CA SER A 78 14.42 -15.68 -0.17
C SER A 78 15.73 -15.72 0.61
#